data_1c2747b074e1613bb7b65dde4d389df1
#
_entry.id   1c2747b074e1613bb7b65dde4d389df1
#
_cell.length_a   1.000
_cell.length_b   1.000
_cell.length_c   1.000
_cell.angle_alpha   90.00
_cell.angle_beta   90.00
_cell.angle_gamma   90.00
#
_symmetry.space_group_name_H-M   'P 1'
#
loop_
_entity.id
_entity.type
_entity.pdbx_description
1 polymer ?
#
loop_
_entity_poly.entity_id
_entity_poly.type
_entity_poly.pdbx_seq_one_letter_code
_entity_poly.pdbx_strand_id
1 'polypeptide(L)'
;MSADLFMELVATYRKYGWELRSVLLQPATRAVLQELLEQVPVKEASFDALWFSRPSHNNREAWELRLLSQTQYALFEAFEPNETEEEREDVKLEMEARLRDYVGKQ
;
A
#
# COMPACT_ATOMS: atom_id res chain seq x y z
N MET A 1 2.30 13.68 -10.51
CA MET A 1 2.90 12.45 -9.93
C MET A 1 3.93 11.89 -10.88
N SER A 2 5.11 11.63 -10.36
CA SER A 2 6.21 11.07 -11.12
C SER A 2 6.27 9.56 -10.99
N ALA A 3 6.46 8.87 -12.12
CA ALA A 3 6.70 7.42 -12.12
C ALA A 3 7.99 7.08 -11.34
N ASP A 4 8.93 8.00 -11.29
CA ASP A 4 10.20 7.82 -10.57
C ASP A 4 9.97 7.60 -9.07
N LEU A 5 9.05 8.35 -8.46
CA LEU A 5 8.75 8.19 -7.04
C LEU A 5 8.18 6.78 -6.76
N PHE A 6 7.29 6.32 -7.62
CA PHE A 6 6.74 4.97 -7.50
C PHE A 6 7.85 3.91 -7.56
N MET A 7 8.71 4.00 -8.55
CA MET A 7 9.82 3.05 -8.73
C MET A 7 10.79 3.09 -7.56
N GLU A 8 11.11 4.28 -7.06
CA GLU A 8 11.98 4.46 -5.90
C GLU A 8 11.42 3.79 -4.65
N LEU A 9 10.13 4.04 -4.37
CA LEU A 9 9.48 3.47 -3.20
C LEU A 9 9.44 1.95 -3.27
N VAL A 10 9.05 1.40 -4.42
CA VAL A 10 9.00 -0.06 -4.60
C VAL A 10 10.38 -0.68 -4.42
N ALA A 11 11.42 -0.06 -5.00
CA ALA A 11 12.79 -0.55 -4.89
C ALA A 11 13.28 -0.50 -3.44
N THR A 12 13.00 0.59 -2.73
CA THR A 12 13.41 0.77 -1.34
C THR A 12 12.75 -0.27 -0.44
N TYR A 13 11.44 -0.46 -0.59
CA TYR A 13 10.71 -1.45 0.22
C TYR A 13 11.21 -2.87 -0.08
N ARG A 14 11.41 -3.19 -1.36
CA ARG A 14 11.91 -4.51 -1.76
C ARG A 14 13.28 -4.80 -1.17
N LYS A 15 14.13 -3.81 -1.06
CA LYS A 15 15.45 -3.92 -0.45
C LYS A 15 15.35 -4.42 1.00
N TYR A 16 14.29 -4.06 1.69
CA TYR A 16 14.07 -4.46 3.09
C TYR A 16 13.09 -5.63 3.23
N GLY A 17 12.89 -6.38 2.15
CA GLY A 17 12.11 -7.61 2.18
C GLY A 17 10.61 -7.45 1.97
N TRP A 18 10.15 -6.24 1.69
CA TRP A 18 8.74 -5.99 1.43
C TRP A 18 8.40 -6.29 -0.02
N GLU A 19 7.18 -6.75 -0.24
CA GLU A 19 6.65 -7.06 -1.57
C GLU A 19 5.44 -6.19 -1.85
N LEU A 20 5.41 -5.58 -3.04
CA LEU A 20 4.25 -4.80 -3.47
C LEU A 20 3.10 -5.76 -3.77
N ARG A 21 1.96 -5.56 -3.11
CA ARG A 21 0.81 -6.46 -3.24
C ARG A 21 -0.32 -5.87 -4.08
N SER A 22 -0.59 -4.59 -3.91
CA SER A 22 -1.65 -3.90 -4.66
C SER A 22 -1.46 -2.41 -4.52
N VAL A 23 -2.24 -1.64 -5.27
CA VAL A 23 -2.18 -0.19 -5.21
C VAL A 23 -3.58 0.41 -5.19
N LEU A 24 -3.68 1.59 -4.56
CA LEU A 24 -4.88 2.43 -4.56
C LEU A 24 -4.49 3.69 -5.33
N LEU A 25 -5.18 3.98 -6.42
CA LEU A 25 -4.76 5.10 -7.28
C LEU A 25 -5.94 5.94 -7.76
N GLN A 26 -5.68 7.24 -7.83
CA GLN A 26 -6.56 8.15 -8.55
C GLN A 26 -6.44 7.85 -10.05
N PRO A 27 -7.49 8.11 -10.83
CA PRO A 27 -7.44 7.84 -12.28
C PRO A 27 -6.25 8.47 -13.01
N ALA A 28 -5.90 9.72 -12.67
CA ALA A 28 -4.77 10.40 -13.30
C ALA A 28 -3.43 9.70 -13.00
N THR A 29 -3.25 9.25 -11.77
CA THR A 29 -2.04 8.54 -11.37
C THR A 29 -1.97 7.18 -12.04
N ARG A 30 -3.11 6.48 -12.10
CA ARG A 30 -3.19 5.19 -12.77
C ARG A 30 -2.75 5.30 -14.24
N ALA A 31 -3.17 6.35 -14.92
CA ALA A 31 -2.79 6.57 -16.31
C ALA A 31 -1.28 6.73 -16.48
N VAL A 32 -0.64 7.46 -15.54
CA VAL A 32 0.81 7.67 -15.56
C VAL A 32 1.57 6.37 -15.31
N LEU A 33 1.07 5.52 -14.41
CA LEU A 33 1.77 4.31 -13.96
C LEU A 33 1.36 3.03 -14.70
N GLN A 34 0.44 3.14 -15.63
CA GLN A 34 -0.21 2.00 -16.28
C GLN A 34 0.74 0.89 -16.73
N GLU A 35 1.84 1.25 -17.38
CA GLU A 35 2.80 0.28 -17.90
C GLU A 35 3.58 -0.43 -16.81
N LEU A 36 3.70 0.21 -15.64
CA LEU A 36 4.44 -0.35 -14.51
C LEU A 36 3.57 -1.25 -13.63
N LEU A 37 2.26 -1.32 -13.91
CA LEU A 37 1.29 -2.00 -13.08
C LEU A 37 0.73 -3.29 -13.70
N GLU A 38 1.36 -3.85 -14.71
CA GLU A 38 0.84 -5.00 -15.46
C GLU A 38 0.36 -6.15 -14.59
N GLN A 39 1.11 -6.48 -13.55
CA GLN A 39 0.83 -7.63 -12.69
C GLN A 39 0.31 -7.22 -11.33
N VAL A 40 -0.02 -5.95 -11.14
CA VAL A 40 -0.40 -5.42 -9.83
C VAL A 40 -1.89 -5.08 -9.81
N PRO A 41 -2.66 -5.64 -8.87
CA PRO A 41 -4.06 -5.25 -8.72
C PRO A 41 -4.20 -3.77 -8.38
N VAL A 42 -5.12 -3.10 -9.05
CA VAL A 42 -5.37 -1.66 -8.87
C VAL A 42 -6.79 -1.46 -8.39
N LYS A 43 -6.95 -0.66 -7.33
CA LYS A 43 -8.24 -0.22 -6.84
C LYS A 43 -8.31 1.29 -6.97
N GLU A 44 -9.39 1.81 -7.55
CA GLU A 44 -9.56 3.26 -7.68
C GLU A 44 -9.83 3.88 -6.31
N ALA A 45 -9.23 5.03 -6.06
CA ALA A 45 -9.37 5.75 -4.80
C ALA A 45 -9.24 7.25 -5.03
N SER A 46 -9.51 8.04 -3.99
CA SER A 46 -9.35 9.49 -4.03
C SER A 46 -7.95 9.93 -3.63
N PHE A 47 -7.04 8.97 -3.43
CA PHE A 47 -5.64 9.21 -3.04
C PHE A 47 -4.79 8.10 -3.63
N ASP A 48 -3.47 8.26 -3.59
CA ASP A 48 -2.53 7.30 -4.13
C ASP A 48 -1.76 6.61 -3.01
N ALA A 49 -1.79 5.29 -2.99
CA ALA A 49 -1.11 4.53 -1.94
C ALA A 49 -0.71 3.14 -2.42
N LEU A 50 0.29 2.56 -1.75
CA LEU A 50 0.85 1.26 -2.08
C LEU A 50 0.70 0.32 -0.89
N TRP A 51 0.20 -0.88 -1.14
CA TRP A 51 0.16 -1.95 -0.15
C TRP A 51 1.37 -2.85 -0.29
N PHE A 52 2.11 -2.98 0.81
CA PHE A 52 3.26 -3.90 0.89
C PHE A 52 3.02 -4.92 1.99
N SER A 53 3.60 -6.11 1.82
CA SER A 53 3.60 -7.11 2.88
C SER A 53 4.93 -7.82 2.94
N ARG A 54 5.21 -8.44 4.09
CA ARG A 54 6.36 -9.33 4.27
C ARG A 54 6.11 -10.25 5.48
N PRO A 55 6.81 -11.40 5.52
CA PRO A 55 6.76 -12.25 6.71
C PRO A 55 7.33 -11.55 7.93
N SER A 56 6.79 -11.83 9.09
CA SER A 56 7.24 -11.28 10.36
C SER A 56 7.45 -12.40 11.38
N HIS A 57 7.77 -12.02 12.62
CA HIS A 57 8.06 -12.99 13.68
C HIS A 57 6.83 -13.82 14.04
N ASN A 58 7.07 -15.05 14.51
CA ASN A 58 6.02 -15.95 15.00
C ASN A 58 4.94 -16.24 13.96
N ASN A 59 5.34 -16.38 12.70
CA ASN A 59 4.45 -16.67 11.57
C ASN A 59 3.41 -15.56 11.32
N ARG A 60 3.64 -14.37 11.86
CA ARG A 60 2.81 -13.21 11.57
C ARG A 60 3.14 -12.71 10.16
N GLU A 61 2.22 -11.92 9.63
CA GLU A 61 2.41 -11.25 8.34
C GLU A 61 2.29 -9.75 8.57
N ALA A 62 3.32 -9.01 8.17
CA ALA A 62 3.32 -7.55 8.31
C ALA A 62 2.80 -6.92 7.03
N TRP A 63 1.92 -5.93 7.18
CA TRP A 63 1.35 -5.17 6.06
C TRP A 63 1.54 -3.69 6.32
N GLU A 64 1.89 -2.96 5.26
CA GLU A 64 2.10 -1.52 5.36
C GLU A 64 1.42 -0.83 4.19
N LEU A 65 0.64 0.21 4.51
CA LEU A 65 -0.02 1.05 3.51
C LEU A 65 0.73 2.36 3.45
N ARG A 66 1.49 2.56 2.38
CA ARG A 66 2.38 3.71 2.20
C ARG A 66 1.76 4.73 1.25
N LEU A 67 1.61 5.96 1.72
CA LEU A 67 1.15 7.05 0.86
C LEU A 67 2.16 7.26 -0.28
N LEU A 68 1.68 7.35 -1.51
CA LEU A 68 2.52 7.60 -2.67
C LEU A 68 2.70 9.11 -2.82
N SER A 69 3.64 9.65 -2.05
CA SER A 69 3.88 11.07 -1.95
C SER A 69 5.29 11.29 -1.41
N GLN A 70 5.82 12.49 -1.57
CA GLN A 70 7.09 12.88 -0.94
C GLN A 70 6.96 12.87 0.59
N THR A 71 5.76 13.11 1.10
CA THR A 71 5.50 12.99 2.53
C THR A 71 5.63 11.53 2.96
N GLN A 72 6.50 11.27 3.93
CA GLN A 72 6.73 9.92 4.43
C GLN A 72 5.65 9.55 5.44
N TYR A 73 4.55 9.02 4.96
CA TYR A 73 3.44 8.60 5.80
C TYR A 73 3.03 7.17 5.45
N ALA A 74 2.92 6.32 6.46
CA ALA A 74 2.49 4.94 6.27
C ALA A 74 1.77 4.44 7.51
N LEU A 75 0.86 3.48 7.29
CA LEU A 75 0.16 2.78 8.35
C LEU A 75 0.62 1.32 8.32
N PHE A 76 0.85 0.76 9.49
CA PHE A 76 1.39 -0.57 9.65
C PHE A 76 0.47 -1.44 10.49
N GLU A 77 0.39 -2.74 10.13
CA GLU A 77 -0.34 -3.72 10.92
C GLU A 77 0.34 -5.08 10.78
N ALA A 78 0.35 -5.86 11.86
CA ALA A 78 0.84 -7.23 11.83
C ALA A 78 -0.34 -8.16 12.10
N PHE A 79 -0.54 -9.13 11.21
CA PHE A 79 -1.64 -10.10 11.35
C PHE A 79 -1.15 -11.39 11.95
N GLU A 80 -1.94 -11.94 12.88
CA GLU A 80 -1.66 -13.24 13.48
C GLU A 80 -1.96 -14.36 12.49
N PRO A 81 -1.26 -15.49 12.57
CA PRO A 81 -1.50 -16.58 11.62
C PRO A 81 -2.91 -17.16 11.68
N ASN A 82 -3.59 -17.02 12.83
CA ASN A 82 -4.95 -17.54 13.00
C ASN A 82 -6.06 -16.56 12.62
N GLU A 83 -5.73 -15.35 12.23
CA GLU A 83 -6.73 -14.39 11.76
C GLU A 83 -7.27 -14.82 10.40
N THR A 84 -8.58 -14.73 10.23
CA THR A 84 -9.23 -15.11 8.98
C THR A 84 -8.99 -14.06 7.92
N GLU A 85 -9.19 -14.44 6.65
CA GLU A 85 -9.09 -13.51 5.53
C GLU A 85 -10.08 -12.35 5.68
N GLU A 86 -11.29 -12.63 6.17
CA GLU A 86 -12.31 -11.63 6.42
C GLU A 86 -11.86 -10.61 7.47
N GLU A 87 -11.31 -11.10 8.58
CA GLU A 87 -10.80 -10.22 9.65
C GLU A 87 -9.69 -9.32 9.15
N ARG A 88 -8.77 -9.88 8.36
CA ARG A 88 -7.65 -9.11 7.79
C ARG A 88 -8.15 -8.05 6.81
N GLU A 89 -9.13 -8.41 5.99
CA GLU A 89 -9.69 -7.49 5.02
C GLU A 89 -10.38 -6.31 5.69
N ASP A 90 -11.11 -6.56 6.78
CA ASP A 90 -11.76 -5.51 7.56
C ASP A 90 -10.75 -4.50 8.10
N VAL A 91 -9.63 -4.99 8.63
CA VAL A 91 -8.56 -4.14 9.16
C VAL A 91 -7.92 -3.32 8.03
N LYS A 92 -7.67 -3.94 6.87
CA LYS A 92 -7.10 -3.23 5.74
C LYS A 92 -8.01 -2.12 5.24
N LEU A 93 -9.33 -2.36 5.19
CA LEU A 93 -10.30 -1.33 4.80
C LEU A 93 -10.30 -0.17 5.79
N GLU A 94 -10.17 -0.46 7.07
CA GLU A 94 -10.07 0.57 8.09
C GLU A 94 -8.79 1.39 7.92
N MET A 95 -7.67 0.75 7.59
CA MET A 95 -6.41 1.45 7.33
C MET A 95 -6.54 2.37 6.12
N GLU A 96 -7.21 1.90 5.07
CA GLU A 96 -7.47 2.73 3.89
C GLU A 96 -8.32 3.95 4.23
N ALA A 97 -9.33 3.79 5.07
CA ALA A 97 -10.17 4.89 5.51
C ALA A 97 -9.36 5.92 6.34
N ARG A 98 -8.49 5.44 7.20
CA ARG A 98 -7.61 6.31 7.99
C ARG A 98 -6.64 7.11 7.12
N LEU A 99 -6.09 6.47 6.10
CA LEU A 99 -5.19 7.16 5.18
C LEU A 99 -5.95 8.20 4.35
N ARG A 100 -7.14 7.86 3.88
CA ARG A 100 -8.00 8.80 3.17
C ARG A 100 -8.28 10.03 4.02
N ASP A 101 -8.59 9.83 5.30
CA ASP A 101 -8.87 10.93 6.22
C ASP A 101 -7.62 11.80 6.45
N TYR A 102 -6.45 11.16 6.57
CA TYR A 102 -5.19 11.88 6.71
C TYR A 102 -4.94 12.79 5.49
N VAL A 103 -5.11 12.24 4.29
CA VAL A 103 -4.91 12.99 3.05
C VAL A 103 -5.90 14.14 2.94
N GLY A 104 -7.14 13.92 3.36
CA GLY A 104 -8.18 14.94 3.31
C GLY A 104 -7.94 16.13 4.22
N LYS A 105 -7.04 16.00 5.20
CA LYS A 105 -6.69 17.07 6.13
C LYS A 105 -5.44 17.85 5.73
N GLN A 106 -4.80 17.45 4.64
CA GLN A 106 -3.57 18.07 4.15
C GLN A 106 -3.84 19.40 3.44
#